data_c1194f03a0ee9004044a3e69a9455681
#
_entry.id   c1194f03a0ee9004044a3e69a9455681
#
_cell.length_a   1.000
_cell.length_b   1.000
_cell.length_c   1.000
_cell.angle_alpha   90.00
_cell.angle_beta   90.00
_cell.angle_gamma   90.00
#
_symmetry.space_group_name_H-M   'P 1'
#
loop_
_entity.id
_entity.type
_entity.pdbx_description
1 polymer ?
#
loop_
_entity_poly.entity_id
_entity_poly.type
_entity_poly.pdbx_seq_one_letter_code
_entity_poly.pdbx_strand_id
1 'polypeptide(L)'
;MRTIFHISDVHFGPPHLPRVSQGVLEHIERNRPSLVGLSGDLTQRARPEQFREARAFVDRIPVPVVVVPGNHDVPLWRVWERIFDPYGCYQRYFSPEMEPVYRDDELLVVGVNTAFGWTFKDGRIPMRRLLELAELFEQTPESV
;
A
#
# COMPACT_ATOMS: atom_id res chain seq x y z
N MET A 1 10.80 8.27 20.39
CA MET A 1 9.81 7.18 20.20
C MET A 1 9.20 7.35 18.82
N ARG A 2 9.37 6.38 17.95
CA ARG A 2 8.78 6.38 16.61
C ARG A 2 7.33 5.87 16.66
N THR A 3 6.46 6.45 15.88
CA THR A 3 5.07 6.02 15.75
C THR A 3 4.76 5.71 14.31
N ILE A 4 4.25 4.51 14.04
CA ILE A 4 3.75 4.11 12.72
C ILE A 4 2.23 4.12 12.79
N PHE A 5 1.58 4.79 11.83
CA PHE A 5 0.14 4.75 11.67
C PHE A 5 -0.21 3.83 10.49
N HIS A 6 -0.89 2.72 10.79
CA HIS A 6 -1.22 1.73 9.79
C HIS A 6 -2.69 1.84 9.37
N ILE A 7 -2.92 1.85 8.07
CA ILE A 7 -4.24 1.95 7.45
C ILE A 7 -4.35 0.83 6.41
N SER A 8 -5.50 0.18 6.34
CA SER A 8 -5.84 -0.76 5.28
C SER A 8 -7.28 -0.51 4.81
N ASP A 9 -7.64 -1.09 3.67
CA ASP A 9 -9.03 -1.19 3.22
C ASP A 9 -9.75 0.16 3.06
N VAL A 10 -9.07 1.15 2.47
CA VAL A 10 -9.66 2.49 2.27
C VAL A 10 -10.78 2.46 1.23
N HIS A 11 -10.67 1.57 0.22
CA HIS A 11 -11.71 1.27 -0.77
C HIS A 11 -12.29 2.51 -1.47
N PHE A 12 -11.46 3.38 -2.05
CA PHE A 12 -11.97 4.48 -2.86
C PHE A 12 -12.90 3.97 -3.97
N GLY A 13 -14.04 4.64 -4.11
CA GLY A 13 -15.18 4.22 -4.93
C GLY A 13 -16.39 3.78 -4.08
N PRO A 14 -17.62 3.72 -4.67
CA PRO A 14 -18.80 3.36 -3.88
C PRO A 14 -18.64 1.99 -3.17
N PRO A 15 -18.93 1.89 -1.86
CA PRO A 15 -19.60 2.86 -0.97
C PRO A 15 -18.66 3.70 -0.08
N HIS A 16 -17.48 4.10 -0.56
CA HIS A 16 -16.53 4.91 0.20
C HIS A 16 -17.20 6.16 0.82
N LEU A 17 -16.82 6.48 2.05
CA LEU A 17 -17.34 7.61 2.81
C LEU A 17 -16.26 8.70 2.96
N PRO A 18 -16.32 9.80 2.20
CA PRO A 18 -15.30 10.87 2.23
C PRO A 18 -15.02 11.44 3.62
N ARG A 19 -16.02 11.48 4.49
CA ARG A 19 -15.86 11.93 5.88
C ARG A 19 -14.90 11.06 6.69
N VAL A 20 -14.82 9.76 6.38
CA VAL A 20 -13.93 8.83 7.09
C VAL A 20 -12.48 9.09 6.68
N SER A 21 -12.20 9.14 5.39
CA SER A 21 -10.85 9.46 4.89
C SER A 21 -10.40 10.87 5.31
N GLN A 22 -11.32 11.84 5.37
CA GLN A 22 -11.01 13.17 5.89
C GLN A 22 -10.65 13.11 7.40
N GLY A 23 -11.39 12.37 8.21
CA GLY A 23 -11.08 12.18 9.64
C GLY A 23 -9.73 11.48 9.86
N VAL A 24 -9.37 10.53 8.99
CA VAL A 24 -8.06 9.89 9.00
C VAL A 24 -6.93 10.91 8.75
N LEU A 25 -7.08 11.77 7.74
CA LEU A 25 -6.10 12.83 7.45
C LEU A 25 -5.93 13.80 8.62
N GLU A 26 -7.04 14.23 9.22
CA GLU A 26 -7.02 15.11 10.40
C GLU A 26 -6.34 14.45 11.61
N HIS A 27 -6.53 13.13 11.77
CA HIS A 27 -5.85 12.35 12.81
C HIS A 27 -4.34 12.27 12.56
N ILE A 28 -3.92 12.00 11.32
CA ILE A 28 -2.51 11.97 10.93
C ILE A 28 -1.87 13.36 11.13
N GLU A 29 -2.54 14.41 10.69
CA GLU A 29 -2.05 15.78 10.83
C GLU A 29 -1.86 16.20 12.28
N ARG A 30 -2.78 15.81 13.16
CA ARG A 30 -2.73 16.11 14.60
C ARG A 30 -1.62 15.35 15.31
N ASN A 31 -1.46 14.07 15.01
CA ASN A 31 -0.54 13.18 15.73
C ASN A 31 0.86 13.10 15.12
N ARG A 32 1.03 13.50 13.86
CA ARG A 32 2.33 13.53 13.15
C ARG A 32 3.13 12.24 13.35
N PRO A 33 2.63 11.06 12.93
CA PRO A 33 3.41 9.84 13.03
C PRO A 33 4.70 9.94 12.23
N SER A 34 5.69 9.10 12.55
CA SER A 34 6.94 9.04 11.82
C SER A 34 6.76 8.48 10.41
N LEU A 35 5.78 7.60 10.24
CA LEU A 35 5.45 6.93 8.98
C LEU A 35 3.97 6.55 8.94
N VAL A 36 3.40 6.56 7.76
CA VAL A 36 2.10 5.93 7.48
C VAL A 36 2.31 4.71 6.58
N GLY A 37 1.81 3.55 7.00
CA GLY A 37 1.72 2.35 6.19
C GLY A 37 0.31 2.19 5.62
N LEU A 38 0.19 2.05 4.30
CA LEU A 38 -1.05 1.75 3.58
C LEU A 38 -0.96 0.35 2.97
N SER A 39 -1.60 -0.63 3.62
CA SER A 39 -1.49 -2.04 3.22
C SER A 39 -2.72 -2.52 2.46
N GLY A 40 -2.76 -2.15 1.18
CA GLY A 40 -3.69 -2.71 0.20
C GLY A 40 -5.11 -2.16 0.25
N ASP A 41 -5.87 -2.61 -0.74
CA ASP A 41 -7.27 -2.29 -0.98
C ASP A 41 -7.55 -0.78 -0.98
N LEU A 42 -6.69 -0.07 -1.72
CA LEU A 42 -6.82 1.38 -1.93
C LEU A 42 -8.09 1.71 -2.68
N THR A 43 -8.46 0.84 -3.62
CA THR A 43 -9.60 1.01 -4.51
C THR A 43 -10.65 -0.08 -4.31
N GLN A 44 -11.90 0.22 -4.65
CA GLN A 44 -12.97 -0.78 -4.60
C GLN A 44 -12.94 -1.76 -5.79
N ARG A 45 -12.48 -1.33 -6.98
CA ARG A 45 -12.55 -2.10 -8.23
C ARG A 45 -11.43 -1.81 -9.22
N ALA A 46 -10.28 -1.38 -8.77
CA ALA A 46 -9.11 -1.08 -9.59
C ALA A 46 -9.38 -0.13 -10.79
N ARG A 47 -10.32 0.82 -10.65
CA ARG A 47 -10.64 1.78 -11.72
C ARG A 47 -9.71 2.98 -11.67
N PRO A 48 -9.35 3.56 -12.84
CA PRO A 48 -8.47 4.73 -12.89
C PRO A 48 -8.94 5.92 -12.05
N GLU A 49 -10.26 6.19 -12.02
CA GLU A 49 -10.83 7.26 -11.19
C GLU A 49 -10.63 7.01 -9.70
N GLN A 50 -10.77 5.75 -9.25
CA GLN A 50 -10.58 5.36 -7.86
C GLN A 50 -9.10 5.47 -7.44
N PHE A 51 -8.19 5.07 -8.32
CA PHE A 51 -6.76 5.27 -8.10
C PHE A 51 -6.38 6.75 -8.03
N ARG A 52 -7.02 7.60 -8.83
CA ARG A 52 -6.80 9.05 -8.76
C ARG A 52 -7.26 9.63 -7.43
N GLU A 53 -8.42 9.19 -6.92
CA GLU A 53 -8.92 9.60 -5.61
C GLU A 53 -8.00 9.11 -4.48
N ALA A 54 -7.57 7.84 -4.54
CA ALA A 54 -6.62 7.26 -3.60
C ALA A 54 -5.27 8.00 -3.62
N ARG A 55 -4.76 8.36 -4.80
CA ARG A 55 -3.54 9.15 -4.94
C ARG A 55 -3.70 10.53 -4.32
N ALA A 56 -4.80 11.22 -4.61
CA ALA A 56 -5.09 12.54 -4.03
C ALA A 56 -5.21 12.50 -2.50
N PHE A 57 -5.67 11.40 -1.94
CA PHE A 57 -5.68 11.18 -0.49
C PHE A 57 -4.25 11.02 0.05
N VAL A 58 -3.42 10.17 -0.58
CA VAL A 58 -2.03 9.94 -0.16
C VAL A 58 -1.19 11.21 -0.26
N ASP A 59 -1.38 12.02 -1.30
CA ASP A 59 -0.68 13.29 -1.50
C ASP A 59 -0.94 14.34 -0.40
N ARG A 60 -2.03 14.16 0.36
CA ARG A 60 -2.37 15.03 1.50
C ARG A 60 -1.73 14.58 2.80
N ILE A 61 -1.12 13.40 2.86
CA ILE A 61 -0.45 12.90 4.07
C ILE A 61 0.89 13.63 4.23
N PRO A 62 1.09 14.37 5.33
CA PRO A 62 2.25 15.25 5.50
C PRO A 62 3.52 14.56 6.05
N VAL A 63 3.56 13.22 6.01
CA VAL A 63 4.66 12.39 6.49
C VAL A 63 4.98 11.31 5.46
N PRO A 64 6.15 10.62 5.53
CA PRO A 64 6.44 9.52 4.64
C PRO A 64 5.34 8.45 4.63
N VAL A 65 5.08 7.88 3.44
CA VAL A 65 4.07 6.85 3.26
C VAL A 65 4.68 5.65 2.53
N VAL A 66 4.46 4.46 3.09
CA VAL A 66 4.72 3.17 2.42
C VAL A 66 3.39 2.61 1.96
N VAL A 67 3.26 2.39 0.65
CA VAL A 67 2.01 1.93 0.03
C VAL A 67 2.26 0.60 -0.68
N VAL A 68 1.42 -0.40 -0.44
CA VAL A 68 1.40 -1.65 -1.20
C VAL A 68 0.00 -1.90 -1.75
N PRO A 69 -0.14 -2.57 -2.90
CA PRO A 69 -1.46 -2.90 -3.44
C PRO A 69 -2.11 -4.06 -2.69
N GLY A 70 -3.46 -4.06 -2.71
CA GLY A 70 -4.27 -5.18 -2.26
C GLY A 70 -4.95 -5.92 -3.41
N ASN A 71 -5.78 -6.90 -3.07
CA ASN A 71 -6.47 -7.69 -4.09
C ASN A 71 -7.58 -6.89 -4.82
N HIS A 72 -8.16 -5.87 -4.21
CA HIS A 72 -9.12 -4.96 -4.85
C HIS A 72 -8.45 -3.94 -5.80
N ASP A 73 -7.13 -3.79 -5.70
CA ASP A 73 -6.34 -2.95 -6.60
C ASP A 73 -5.94 -3.67 -7.89
N VAL A 74 -6.27 -4.97 -7.98
CA VAL A 74 -6.14 -5.78 -9.19
C VAL A 74 -7.50 -5.86 -9.90
N PRO A 75 -7.57 -5.64 -11.22
CA PRO A 75 -8.83 -5.67 -11.97
C PRO A 75 -9.58 -6.99 -11.79
N LEU A 76 -10.85 -6.93 -11.34
CA LEU A 76 -11.67 -8.13 -11.12
C LEU A 76 -12.36 -8.61 -12.40
N TRP A 77 -12.98 -7.68 -13.14
CA TRP A 77 -13.82 -7.98 -14.30
C TRP A 77 -13.13 -7.73 -15.65
N ARG A 78 -12.04 -6.99 -15.65
CA ARG A 78 -11.23 -6.72 -16.84
C ARG A 78 -10.18 -7.84 -17.00
N VAL A 79 -10.67 -9.00 -17.48
CA VAL A 79 -9.91 -10.27 -17.47
C VAL A 79 -8.56 -10.12 -18.21
N TRP A 80 -8.54 -9.44 -19.35
CA TRP A 80 -7.32 -9.23 -20.13
C TRP A 80 -6.28 -8.39 -19.38
N GLU A 81 -6.72 -7.30 -18.72
CA GLU A 81 -5.82 -6.51 -17.88
C GLU A 81 -5.32 -7.33 -16.69
N ARG A 82 -6.21 -8.10 -16.05
CA ARG A 82 -5.84 -8.97 -14.94
C ARG A 82 -4.77 -9.99 -15.30
N ILE A 83 -4.79 -10.50 -16.54
CA ILE A 83 -3.83 -11.52 -17.03
C ILE A 83 -2.52 -10.87 -17.46
N PHE A 84 -2.57 -9.79 -18.23
CA PHE A 84 -1.42 -9.23 -18.90
C PHE A 84 -0.80 -8.03 -18.19
N ASP A 85 -1.57 -7.29 -17.41
CA ASP A 85 -1.12 -6.08 -16.71
C ASP A 85 -1.90 -5.86 -15.40
N PRO A 86 -1.83 -6.81 -14.44
CA PRO A 86 -2.67 -6.78 -13.24
C PRO A 86 -2.45 -5.54 -12.36
N TYR A 87 -1.28 -4.94 -12.42
CA TYR A 87 -0.89 -3.80 -11.57
C TYR A 87 -0.73 -2.48 -12.35
N GLY A 88 -1.02 -2.45 -13.64
CA GLY A 88 -0.76 -1.28 -14.50
C GLY A 88 -1.40 0.01 -14.02
N CYS A 89 -2.62 -0.04 -13.47
CA CYS A 89 -3.23 1.12 -12.85
C CYS A 89 -2.49 1.52 -11.57
N TYR A 90 -2.20 0.59 -10.69
CA TYR A 90 -1.43 0.88 -9.46
C TYR A 90 -0.08 1.53 -9.80
N GLN A 91 0.68 0.92 -10.70
CA GLN A 91 2.00 1.42 -11.10
C GLN A 91 1.93 2.83 -11.72
N ARG A 92 0.90 3.11 -12.50
CA ARG A 92 0.70 4.43 -13.11
C ARG A 92 0.43 5.54 -12.09
N TYR A 93 -0.34 5.25 -11.04
CA TYR A 93 -0.78 6.26 -10.07
C TYR A 93 0.09 6.33 -8.82
N PHE A 94 0.75 5.25 -8.44
CA PHE A 94 1.57 5.20 -7.22
C PHE A 94 3.06 5.05 -7.53
N SER A 95 3.50 3.86 -7.89
CA SER A 95 4.90 3.58 -8.15
C SER A 95 5.07 2.31 -8.98
N PRO A 96 6.05 2.24 -9.90
CA PRO A 96 6.47 0.97 -10.49
C PRO A 96 7.03 0.00 -9.43
N GLU A 97 7.56 0.53 -8.32
CA GLU A 97 7.98 -0.26 -7.18
C GLU A 97 6.76 -0.78 -6.39
N MET A 98 6.62 -2.10 -6.35
CA MET A 98 5.50 -2.78 -5.71
C MET A 98 5.76 -3.12 -4.25
N GLU A 99 7.02 -3.09 -3.85
CA GLU A 99 7.48 -3.45 -2.52
C GLU A 99 8.45 -2.37 -1.99
N PRO A 100 7.91 -1.18 -1.69
CA PRO A 100 8.73 -0.05 -1.24
C PRO A 100 9.40 -0.34 0.09
N VAL A 101 10.62 0.14 0.25
CA VAL A 101 11.38 0.09 1.49
C VAL A 101 11.54 1.51 2.01
N TYR A 102 11.11 1.73 3.25
CA TYR A 102 11.44 2.93 4.00
C TYR A 102 12.49 2.60 5.05
N ARG A 103 13.53 3.41 5.12
CA ARG A 103 14.59 3.25 6.11
C ARG A 103 15.05 4.62 6.62
N ASP A 104 15.16 4.74 7.92
CA ASP A 104 15.87 5.83 8.59
C ASP A 104 16.80 5.26 9.69
N ASP A 105 17.26 6.10 10.61
CA ASP A 105 18.22 5.70 11.66
C ASP A 105 17.62 4.78 12.73
N GLU A 106 16.27 4.66 12.78
CA GLU A 106 15.57 3.92 13.83
C GLU A 106 14.49 2.96 13.29
N LEU A 107 14.17 3.03 11.99
CA LEU A 107 13.11 2.25 11.38
C LEU A 107 13.54 1.64 10.05
N LEU A 108 13.26 0.37 9.89
CA LEU A 108 13.19 -0.32 8.60
C LEU A 108 11.76 -0.84 8.39
N VAL A 109 11.06 -0.31 7.39
CA VAL A 109 9.72 -0.77 7.02
C VAL A 109 9.74 -1.24 5.58
N VAL A 110 9.33 -2.48 5.37
CA VAL A 110 9.30 -3.10 4.05
C VAL A 110 7.86 -3.37 3.66
N GLY A 111 7.42 -2.78 2.57
CA GLY A 111 6.16 -3.12 1.94
C GLY A 111 6.30 -4.46 1.22
N VAL A 112 5.39 -5.41 1.46
CA VAL A 112 5.39 -6.70 0.79
C VAL A 112 4.10 -6.84 -0.01
N ASN A 113 4.22 -6.99 -1.32
CA ASN A 113 3.07 -7.22 -2.17
C ASN A 113 2.63 -8.69 -2.06
N THR A 114 1.51 -8.91 -1.42
CA THR A 114 0.87 -10.23 -1.31
C THR A 114 -0.28 -10.43 -2.28
N ALA A 115 -0.72 -9.37 -2.97
CA ALA A 115 -1.76 -9.45 -3.98
C ALA A 115 -1.23 -10.23 -5.19
N PHE A 116 -2.03 -11.15 -5.70
CA PHE A 116 -1.63 -11.98 -6.83
C PHE A 116 -2.71 -11.97 -7.91
N GLY A 117 -2.34 -11.65 -9.14
CA GLY A 117 -3.28 -11.48 -10.24
C GLY A 117 -4.18 -12.71 -10.53
N TRP A 118 -3.71 -13.91 -10.20
CA TRP A 118 -4.43 -15.16 -10.42
C TRP A 118 -5.31 -15.63 -9.27
N THR A 119 -5.23 -14.97 -8.10
CA THR A 119 -6.07 -15.28 -6.94
C THR A 119 -7.04 -14.13 -6.65
N PHE A 120 -8.26 -14.44 -6.22
CA PHE A 120 -9.28 -13.44 -5.96
C PHE A 120 -9.23 -12.92 -4.51
N LYS A 121 -8.77 -13.73 -3.57
CA LYS A 121 -8.80 -13.41 -2.13
C LYS A 121 -7.51 -13.76 -1.40
N ASP A 122 -6.80 -14.78 -1.87
CA ASP A 122 -5.65 -15.30 -1.14
C ASP A 122 -4.39 -14.53 -1.52
N GLY A 123 -3.72 -13.96 -0.52
CA GLY A 123 -2.39 -13.42 -0.67
C GLY A 123 -1.33 -14.54 -0.72
N ARG A 124 -0.22 -14.28 -1.40
CA ARG A 124 0.92 -15.21 -1.44
C ARG A 124 2.22 -14.45 -1.23
N ILE A 125 3.08 -15.01 -0.39
CA ILE A 125 4.49 -14.62 -0.30
C ILE A 125 5.32 -15.83 -0.74
N PRO A 126 6.04 -15.74 -1.86
CA PRO A 126 6.94 -16.81 -2.28
C PRO A 126 8.02 -17.07 -1.21
N MET A 127 8.39 -18.33 -1.00
CA MET A 127 9.45 -18.70 -0.03
C MET A 127 10.76 -17.94 -0.28
N ARG A 128 11.12 -17.77 -1.54
CA ARG A 128 12.29 -16.96 -1.91
C ARG A 128 12.21 -15.55 -1.31
N ARG A 129 11.03 -14.91 -1.38
CA ARG A 129 10.86 -13.55 -0.85
C ARG A 129 10.98 -13.51 0.68
N LEU A 130 10.49 -14.53 1.37
CA LEU A 130 10.67 -14.65 2.82
C LEU A 130 12.14 -14.76 3.21
N LEU A 131 12.94 -15.50 2.44
CA LEU A 131 14.39 -15.63 2.67
C LEU A 131 15.11 -14.30 2.40
N GLU A 132 14.77 -13.60 1.32
CA GLU A 132 15.31 -12.26 1.02
C GLU A 132 14.99 -11.25 2.14
N LEU A 133 13.77 -11.29 2.68
CA LEU A 133 13.39 -10.43 3.81
C LEU A 133 14.16 -10.80 5.08
N ALA A 134 14.32 -12.08 5.38
CA ALA A 134 15.09 -12.54 6.53
C ALA A 134 16.55 -12.05 6.42
N GLU A 135 17.18 -12.21 5.26
CA GLU A 135 18.54 -11.73 5.02
C GLU A 135 18.64 -10.20 5.15
N LEU A 136 17.65 -9.45 4.63
CA LEU A 136 17.61 -7.99 4.76
C LEU A 136 17.56 -7.56 6.23
N PHE A 137 16.72 -8.20 7.05
CA PHE A 137 16.61 -7.88 8.46
C PHE A 137 17.84 -8.32 9.26
N GLU A 138 18.44 -9.47 8.94
CA GLU A 138 19.70 -9.93 9.57
C GLU A 138 20.88 -8.99 9.30
N GLN A 139 20.92 -8.38 8.10
CA GLN A 139 21.95 -7.40 7.71
C GLN A 139 21.68 -6.00 8.26
N THR A 140 20.50 -5.78 8.86
CA THR A 140 20.15 -4.47 9.42
C THR A 140 20.68 -4.37 10.85
N PRO A 141 21.38 -3.27 11.20
CA PRO A 141 21.87 -3.07 12.57
C PRO A 141 20.72 -3.08 13.59
N GLU A 142 20.98 -3.62 14.79
CA GLU A 142 20.00 -3.64 15.90
C GLU A 142 19.51 -2.26 16.34
N SER A 143 20.20 -1.19 15.91
CA SER A 143 19.83 0.20 16.20
C SER A 143 18.78 0.78 15.25
N VAL A 144 18.34 -0.01 14.26
CA VAL A 144 17.33 0.41 13.24
C VAL A 144 16.02 -0.31 13.46
#